data_6347e927627759f3361be5eb3c6f648b
#
_entry.id   6347e927627759f3361be5eb3c6f648b
#
_cell.length_a   1.000
_cell.length_b   1.000
_cell.length_c   1.000
_cell.angle_alpha   90.00
_cell.angle_beta   90.00
_cell.angle_gamma   90.00
#
_symmetry.space_group_name_H-M   'P 1'
#
loop_
_entity.id
_entity.type
_entity.pdbx_description
1 polymer ?
#
loop_
_entity_poly.entity_id
_entity_poly.type
_entity_poly.pdbx_seq_one_letter_code
_entity_poly.pdbx_strand_id
1 'polypeptide(L)'
;MDISVAHVIETVRLAQVTAALRNLPAPSLAEFNEAITTVMGFGDDILLQIIKEELIISDRLGRVPDNVPKVPLLVDVEKTQKRLRVPFTAEIKELTLDLRKPNDLERSIFFHRLHLLEIDWAIPGSSDGKGTFKEKWTLYHKPEQIISIIEKAIWGNTLEEATQKYLLKQTGEIRHIPELTHLLDRVIPANLPDLVDAMTVQLDRLSAASTDIIEMMEAVPDLVSIVRYGNVRNLDFSKVGNMLHAMIARILAGGVLVCINVDEEAAADILNKLVSTDYAVSTLNDLELNTMWLEFIR
;
A
#
# COMPACT_ATOMS: atom_id res chain seq x y z
N MET A 1 33.75 -26.93 -8.05
CA MET A 1 34.48 -27.17 -6.77
C MET A 1 34.21 -28.62 -6.41
N ASP A 2 35.28 -29.45 -6.33
CA ASP A 2 35.11 -30.87 -6.02
C ASP A 2 35.16 -31.07 -4.50
N ILE A 3 34.00 -31.19 -3.89
CA ILE A 3 33.85 -31.53 -2.47
C ILE A 3 33.88 -33.04 -2.34
N SER A 4 34.89 -33.58 -1.66
CA SER A 4 34.99 -35.01 -1.39
C SER A 4 34.31 -35.41 -0.09
N VAL A 5 34.04 -36.68 0.10
CA VAL A 5 33.53 -37.24 1.37
C VAL A 5 34.44 -36.91 2.54
N ALA A 6 35.75 -36.80 2.30
CA ALA A 6 36.73 -36.41 3.34
C ALA A 6 36.45 -34.98 3.86
N HIS A 7 36.12 -34.00 3.00
CA HIS A 7 35.74 -32.66 3.42
C HIS A 7 34.47 -32.65 4.31
N VAL A 8 33.49 -33.51 3.99
CA VAL A 8 32.28 -33.62 4.79
C VAL A 8 32.60 -34.17 6.20
N ILE A 9 33.43 -35.21 6.29
CA ILE A 9 33.84 -35.80 7.55
C ILE A 9 34.60 -34.78 8.40
N GLU A 10 35.56 -34.06 7.82
CA GLU A 10 36.35 -33.06 8.52
C GLU A 10 35.50 -31.86 8.95
N THR A 11 34.50 -31.46 8.17
CA THR A 11 33.56 -30.39 8.55
C THR A 11 32.76 -30.80 9.80
N VAL A 12 32.20 -32.00 9.83
CA VAL A 12 31.45 -32.50 11.01
C VAL A 12 32.36 -32.58 12.22
N ARG A 13 33.60 -33.10 12.05
CA ARG A 13 34.54 -33.20 13.13
C ARG A 13 34.98 -31.84 13.67
N LEU A 14 35.24 -30.87 12.80
CA LEU A 14 35.58 -29.52 13.21
C LEU A 14 34.41 -28.85 13.95
N ALA A 15 33.20 -28.98 13.47
CA ALA A 15 32.02 -28.46 14.16
C ALA A 15 31.87 -29.04 15.57
N GLN A 16 32.07 -30.37 15.73
CA GLN A 16 32.02 -31.02 17.05
C GLN A 16 33.13 -30.52 17.99
N VAL A 17 34.36 -30.37 17.51
CA VAL A 17 35.47 -29.84 18.29
C VAL A 17 35.20 -28.40 18.69
N THR A 18 34.72 -27.57 17.79
CA THR A 18 34.37 -26.16 18.07
C THR A 18 33.25 -26.07 19.13
N ALA A 19 32.22 -26.91 19.03
CA ALA A 19 31.18 -26.99 20.05
C ALA A 19 31.74 -27.40 21.40
N ALA A 20 32.61 -28.42 21.47
CA ALA A 20 33.26 -28.85 22.72
C ALA A 20 34.13 -27.75 23.36
N LEU A 21 34.87 -27.00 22.54
CA LEU A 21 35.66 -25.85 23.03
C LEU A 21 34.80 -24.72 23.58
N ARG A 22 33.57 -24.58 23.08
CA ARG A 22 32.58 -23.60 23.55
C ARG A 22 31.69 -24.14 24.70
N ASN A 23 31.96 -25.34 25.20
CA ASN A 23 31.16 -26.02 26.21
C ASN A 23 29.69 -26.22 25.82
N LEU A 24 29.43 -26.44 24.54
CA LEU A 24 28.11 -26.75 24.00
C LEU A 24 27.88 -28.27 23.95
N PRO A 25 26.67 -28.78 24.26
CA PRO A 25 26.37 -30.21 24.26
C PRO A 25 26.39 -30.83 22.86
N ALA A 26 26.20 -30.01 21.80
CA ALA A 26 26.24 -30.40 20.40
C ALA A 26 26.54 -29.17 19.54
N PRO A 27 27.05 -29.36 18.29
CA PRO A 27 27.23 -28.26 17.36
C PRO A 27 25.88 -27.63 16.99
N SER A 28 25.83 -26.29 16.99
CA SER A 28 24.72 -25.52 16.47
C SER A 28 24.94 -25.15 15.00
N LEU A 29 24.02 -24.44 14.40
CA LEU A 29 24.17 -23.92 13.03
C LEU A 29 25.39 -23.00 12.90
N ALA A 30 25.75 -22.28 13.97
CA ALA A 30 26.93 -21.41 13.96
C ALA A 30 28.24 -22.20 13.80
N GLU A 31 28.43 -23.27 14.61
CA GLU A 31 29.60 -24.13 14.51
C GLU A 31 29.68 -24.87 13.17
N PHE A 32 28.54 -25.29 12.62
CA PHE A 32 28.50 -25.89 11.28
C PHE A 32 28.87 -24.88 10.18
N ASN A 33 28.35 -23.65 10.23
CA ASN A 33 28.68 -22.63 9.25
C ASN A 33 30.17 -22.27 9.28
N GLU A 34 30.75 -22.10 10.45
CA GLU A 34 32.20 -21.87 10.61
C GLU A 34 33.05 -23.03 10.06
N ALA A 35 32.64 -24.27 10.34
CA ALA A 35 33.32 -25.45 9.83
C ALA A 35 33.20 -25.60 8.31
N ILE A 36 32.02 -25.32 7.73
CA ILE A 36 31.80 -25.34 6.27
C ILE A 36 32.67 -24.28 5.60
N THR A 37 32.69 -23.06 6.09
CA THR A 37 33.53 -21.98 5.56
C THR A 37 34.98 -22.35 5.60
N THR A 38 35.44 -22.98 6.69
CA THR A 38 36.84 -23.34 6.87
C THR A 38 37.25 -24.50 5.96
N VAL A 39 36.48 -25.60 5.95
CA VAL A 39 36.90 -26.87 5.31
C VAL A 39 36.45 -26.93 3.85
N MET A 40 35.24 -26.49 3.54
CA MET A 40 34.66 -26.56 2.19
C MET A 40 34.81 -25.27 1.43
N GLY A 41 34.75 -24.11 2.09
CA GLY A 41 34.88 -22.78 1.53
C GLY A 41 36.34 -22.29 1.46
N PHE A 42 37.32 -23.01 2.09
CA PHE A 42 38.71 -22.59 2.19
C PHE A 42 38.86 -21.16 2.75
N GLY A 43 37.98 -20.78 3.65
CA GLY A 43 37.91 -19.44 4.24
C GLY A 43 36.95 -18.46 3.55
N ASP A 44 36.32 -18.87 2.44
CA ASP A 44 35.35 -18.07 1.73
C ASP A 44 33.89 -18.49 2.12
N ASP A 45 33.02 -17.55 2.35
CA ASP A 45 31.61 -17.78 2.74
C ASP A 45 30.64 -17.84 1.56
N ILE A 46 31.10 -17.68 0.31
CA ILE A 46 30.28 -17.71 -0.91
C ILE A 46 29.41 -18.97 -0.97
N LEU A 47 29.97 -20.13 -0.58
CA LEU A 47 29.20 -21.39 -0.53
C LEU A 47 28.01 -21.29 0.46
N LEU A 48 28.24 -20.70 1.62
CA LEU A 48 27.18 -20.51 2.62
C LEU A 48 26.12 -19.53 2.14
N GLN A 49 26.50 -18.49 1.41
CA GLN A 49 25.54 -17.52 0.85
C GLN A 49 24.62 -18.19 -0.16
N ILE A 50 25.13 -19.06 -1.04
CA ILE A 50 24.35 -19.79 -2.04
C ILE A 50 23.32 -20.72 -1.38
N ILE A 51 23.72 -21.48 -0.33
CA ILE A 51 22.85 -22.45 0.31
C ILE A 51 21.99 -21.86 1.44
N LYS A 52 22.28 -20.64 1.89
CA LYS A 52 21.60 -20.01 3.01
C LYS A 52 20.11 -19.81 2.73
N GLU A 53 19.76 -19.32 1.58
CA GLU A 53 18.38 -19.06 1.20
C GLU A 53 17.62 -20.36 0.95
N GLU A 54 18.19 -21.30 0.21
CA GLU A 54 17.48 -22.53 -0.20
C GLU A 54 17.47 -23.62 0.88
N LEU A 55 18.58 -23.78 1.63
CA LEU A 55 18.73 -24.89 2.57
C LEU A 55 18.52 -24.48 4.04
N ILE A 56 19.07 -23.32 4.44
CA ILE A 56 19.04 -22.89 5.85
C ILE A 56 17.75 -22.14 6.16
N ILE A 57 17.39 -21.13 5.35
CA ILE A 57 16.13 -20.39 5.50
C ILE A 57 14.98 -21.22 4.96
N SER A 58 15.13 -21.75 3.74
CA SER A 58 14.12 -22.51 3.00
C SER A 58 12.85 -21.69 2.73
N ASP A 59 12.18 -22.01 1.66
CA ASP A 59 10.83 -21.51 1.32
C ASP A 59 9.69 -22.34 1.95
N ARG A 60 10.06 -23.37 2.73
CA ARG A 60 9.09 -24.23 3.39
C ARG A 60 8.53 -23.55 4.64
N LEU A 61 7.32 -23.05 4.53
CA LEU A 61 6.56 -22.61 5.70
C LEU A 61 6.14 -23.82 6.54
N GLY A 62 6.33 -23.70 7.86
CA GLY A 62 5.82 -24.68 8.81
C GLY A 62 4.30 -24.80 8.70
N ARG A 63 3.75 -25.98 9.02
CA ARG A 63 2.30 -26.15 9.15
C ARG A 63 1.91 -25.85 10.60
N VAL A 64 1.00 -24.89 10.78
CA VAL A 64 0.36 -24.66 12.08
C VAL A 64 -0.68 -25.77 12.26
N PRO A 65 -0.65 -26.54 13.38
CA PRO A 65 -1.66 -27.54 13.66
C PRO A 65 -3.06 -26.94 13.71
N ASP A 66 -4.09 -27.68 13.27
CA ASP A 66 -5.48 -27.19 13.20
C ASP A 66 -6.08 -26.81 14.56
N ASN A 67 -5.50 -27.32 15.66
CA ASN A 67 -5.91 -27.03 17.03
C ASN A 67 -5.31 -25.74 17.61
N VAL A 68 -4.44 -25.04 16.90
CA VAL A 68 -3.93 -23.73 17.33
C VAL A 68 -4.96 -22.65 17.06
N PRO A 69 -5.37 -21.85 18.06
CA PRO A 69 -6.29 -20.77 17.85
C PRO A 69 -5.75 -19.77 16.81
N LYS A 70 -6.52 -19.54 15.75
CA LYS A 70 -6.20 -18.50 14.76
C LYS A 70 -6.48 -17.13 15.34
N VAL A 71 -5.69 -16.13 14.95
CA VAL A 71 -5.98 -14.74 15.32
C VAL A 71 -7.33 -14.30 14.73
N PRO A 72 -8.13 -13.51 15.46
CA PRO A 72 -9.47 -13.12 15.02
C PRO A 72 -9.51 -12.48 13.63
N LEU A 73 -8.52 -11.64 13.30
CA LEU A 73 -8.41 -11.01 11.98
C LEU A 73 -8.32 -12.06 10.85
N LEU A 74 -7.51 -13.11 11.01
CA LEU A 74 -7.39 -14.16 10.01
C LEU A 74 -8.71 -14.92 9.83
N VAL A 75 -9.41 -15.19 10.94
CA VAL A 75 -10.74 -15.84 10.90
C VAL A 75 -11.75 -14.97 10.15
N ASP A 76 -11.75 -13.66 10.36
CA ASP A 76 -12.62 -12.71 9.67
C ASP A 76 -12.34 -12.66 8.17
N VAL A 77 -11.06 -12.59 7.79
CA VAL A 77 -10.62 -12.62 6.38
C VAL A 77 -11.05 -13.92 5.70
N GLU A 78 -10.76 -15.09 6.30
CA GLU A 78 -11.16 -16.40 5.74
C GLU A 78 -12.67 -16.56 5.60
N LYS A 79 -13.44 -16.08 6.59
CA LYS A 79 -14.91 -16.08 6.55
C LYS A 79 -15.44 -15.21 5.40
N THR A 80 -14.87 -14.01 5.25
CA THR A 80 -15.25 -13.08 4.19
C THR A 80 -14.90 -13.63 2.81
N GLN A 81 -13.72 -14.21 2.63
CA GLN A 81 -13.34 -14.87 1.39
C GLN A 81 -14.31 -15.99 0.98
N LYS A 82 -14.70 -16.85 1.94
CA LYS A 82 -15.68 -17.91 1.71
C LYS A 82 -17.02 -17.33 1.29
N ARG A 83 -17.51 -16.30 1.97
CA ARG A 83 -18.77 -15.62 1.67
C ARG A 83 -18.76 -15.00 0.26
N LEU A 84 -17.66 -14.34 -0.11
CA LEU A 84 -17.49 -13.69 -1.40
C LEU A 84 -17.08 -14.63 -2.52
N ARG A 85 -16.83 -15.93 -2.23
CA ARG A 85 -16.36 -16.95 -3.18
C ARG A 85 -15.06 -16.54 -3.89
N VAL A 86 -14.12 -16.04 -3.13
CA VAL A 86 -12.77 -15.65 -3.60
C VAL A 86 -11.70 -16.33 -2.74
N PRO A 87 -11.57 -17.68 -2.82
CA PRO A 87 -10.64 -18.40 -1.98
C PRO A 87 -9.18 -18.08 -2.33
N PHE A 88 -8.29 -18.28 -1.36
CA PHE A 88 -6.86 -18.31 -1.61
C PHE A 88 -6.52 -19.46 -2.55
N THR A 89 -5.97 -19.16 -3.71
CA THR A 89 -5.49 -20.16 -4.69
C THR A 89 -4.08 -19.77 -5.12
N ALA A 90 -3.19 -20.74 -5.30
CA ALA A 90 -1.84 -20.52 -5.81
C ALA A 90 -1.83 -20.09 -7.29
N GLU A 91 -2.93 -20.27 -8.00
CA GLU A 91 -3.09 -19.85 -9.39
C GLU A 91 -3.38 -18.35 -9.45
N ILE A 92 -2.70 -17.65 -10.37
CA ILE A 92 -2.99 -16.23 -10.66
C ILE A 92 -4.38 -16.18 -11.32
N LYS A 93 -5.25 -15.36 -10.75
CA LYS A 93 -6.61 -15.19 -11.24
C LYS A 93 -6.91 -13.73 -11.49
N GLU A 94 -7.28 -13.41 -12.73
CA GLU A 94 -7.79 -12.09 -13.08
C GLU A 94 -9.30 -12.04 -12.90
N LEU A 95 -9.76 -10.96 -12.26
CA LEU A 95 -11.18 -10.68 -12.04
C LEU A 95 -11.51 -9.29 -12.57
N THR A 96 -12.64 -9.20 -13.27
CA THR A 96 -13.26 -7.91 -13.61
C THR A 96 -14.54 -7.78 -12.81
N LEU A 97 -14.60 -6.80 -11.93
CA LEU A 97 -15.76 -6.50 -11.09
C LEU A 97 -16.63 -5.44 -11.75
N ASP A 98 -17.95 -5.59 -11.69
CA ASP A 98 -18.92 -4.56 -12.06
C ASP A 98 -19.55 -4.00 -10.76
N LEU A 99 -19.15 -2.80 -10.36
CA LEU A 99 -19.52 -2.17 -9.09
C LEU A 99 -21.03 -1.90 -8.94
N ARG A 100 -21.81 -2.03 -10.01
CA ARG A 100 -23.28 -1.95 -9.97
C ARG A 100 -23.91 -3.21 -9.39
N LYS A 101 -23.15 -4.31 -9.34
CA LYS A 101 -23.59 -5.58 -8.75
C LYS A 101 -23.17 -5.62 -7.27
N PRO A 102 -24.12 -5.82 -6.33
CA PRO A 102 -23.80 -5.79 -4.90
C PRO A 102 -22.64 -6.70 -4.49
N ASN A 103 -22.60 -7.93 -5.04
CA ASN A 103 -21.56 -8.90 -4.70
C ASN A 103 -20.16 -8.47 -5.22
N ASP A 104 -20.09 -7.85 -6.38
CA ASP A 104 -18.84 -7.34 -6.94
C ASP A 104 -18.39 -6.07 -6.20
N LEU A 105 -19.32 -5.24 -5.75
CA LEU A 105 -19.03 -4.10 -4.88
C LEU A 105 -18.44 -4.55 -3.54
N GLU A 106 -19.01 -5.58 -2.90
CA GLU A 106 -18.46 -6.12 -1.66
C GLU A 106 -17.07 -6.75 -1.86
N ARG A 107 -16.81 -7.40 -3.00
CA ARG A 107 -15.47 -7.88 -3.37
C ARG A 107 -14.48 -6.74 -3.52
N SER A 108 -14.87 -5.67 -4.21
CA SER A 108 -14.06 -4.47 -4.36
C SER A 108 -13.68 -3.87 -3.00
N ILE A 109 -14.66 -3.67 -2.11
CA ILE A 109 -14.42 -3.17 -0.74
C ILE A 109 -13.41 -4.07 0.00
N PHE A 110 -13.61 -5.37 -0.07
CA PHE A 110 -12.72 -6.35 0.58
C PHE A 110 -11.28 -6.27 0.04
N PHE A 111 -11.11 -6.19 -1.28
CA PHE A 111 -9.79 -6.09 -1.89
C PHE A 111 -9.08 -4.77 -1.58
N HIS A 112 -9.81 -3.65 -1.61
CA HIS A 112 -9.25 -2.36 -1.21
C HIS A 112 -8.81 -2.33 0.25
N ARG A 113 -9.58 -2.93 1.18
CA ARG A 113 -9.19 -3.04 2.58
C ARG A 113 -7.92 -3.85 2.78
N LEU A 114 -7.78 -5.00 2.10
CA LEU A 114 -6.55 -5.81 2.14
C LEU A 114 -5.36 -5.02 1.61
N HIS A 115 -5.51 -4.39 0.44
CA HIS A 115 -4.44 -3.61 -0.18
C HIS A 115 -4.01 -2.42 0.68
N LEU A 116 -4.95 -1.70 1.29
CA LEU A 116 -4.68 -0.61 2.22
C LEU A 116 -4.00 -1.08 3.52
N LEU A 117 -4.24 -2.31 3.94
CA LEU A 117 -3.55 -2.93 5.07
C LEU A 117 -2.20 -3.57 4.68
N GLU A 118 -1.74 -3.33 3.42
CA GLU A 118 -0.49 -3.86 2.87
C GLU A 118 -0.47 -5.39 2.77
N ILE A 119 -1.63 -6.00 2.50
CA ILE A 119 -1.78 -7.41 2.22
C ILE A 119 -2.00 -7.58 0.72
N ASP A 120 -0.93 -7.83 -0.03
CA ASP A 120 -0.90 -7.85 -1.50
C ASP A 120 -1.44 -9.17 -2.10
N TRP A 121 -2.57 -9.64 -1.61
CA TRP A 121 -3.28 -10.77 -2.21
C TRP A 121 -4.10 -10.37 -3.43
N ALA A 122 -4.70 -9.18 -3.41
CA ALA A 122 -5.44 -8.60 -4.52
C ALA A 122 -4.72 -7.31 -4.97
N ILE A 123 -4.23 -7.31 -6.19
CA ILE A 123 -3.50 -6.19 -6.76
C ILE A 123 -4.41 -5.53 -7.80
N PRO A 124 -4.64 -4.19 -7.70
CA PRO A 124 -5.44 -3.49 -8.68
C PRO A 124 -4.73 -3.50 -10.05
N GLY A 125 -5.45 -3.91 -11.08
CA GLY A 125 -5.00 -3.83 -12.47
C GLY A 125 -5.25 -2.44 -13.06
N SER A 126 -4.61 -2.15 -14.20
CA SER A 126 -4.92 -0.94 -14.97
C SER A 126 -6.39 -0.96 -15.41
N SER A 127 -7.18 -0.02 -14.93
CA SER A 127 -8.55 0.16 -15.40
C SER A 127 -8.56 0.92 -16.73
N ASP A 128 -9.53 0.65 -17.59
CA ASP A 128 -9.70 1.33 -18.90
C ASP A 128 -10.19 2.79 -18.77
N GLY A 129 -9.72 3.51 -17.76
CA GLY A 129 -10.06 4.90 -17.42
C GLY A 129 -10.75 5.03 -16.06
N LYS A 130 -10.33 6.05 -15.30
CA LYS A 130 -11.02 6.47 -14.06
C LYS A 130 -12.46 6.85 -14.41
N GLY A 131 -13.45 6.29 -13.72
CA GLY A 131 -14.87 6.59 -13.93
C GLY A 131 -15.69 5.47 -14.55
N THR A 132 -15.11 4.32 -14.83
CA THR A 132 -15.90 3.14 -15.20
C THR A 132 -16.36 2.42 -13.93
N PHE A 133 -17.58 1.86 -13.98
CA PHE A 133 -18.07 0.97 -12.92
C PHE A 133 -17.36 -0.40 -12.92
N LYS A 134 -16.24 -0.53 -13.62
CA LYS A 134 -15.48 -1.76 -13.75
C LYS A 134 -14.10 -1.60 -13.14
N GLU A 135 -13.76 -2.55 -12.28
CA GLU A 135 -12.42 -2.68 -11.69
C GLU A 135 -11.80 -4.00 -12.13
N LYS A 136 -10.51 -3.97 -12.48
CA LYS A 136 -9.73 -5.16 -12.77
C LYS A 136 -8.84 -5.46 -11.57
N TRP A 137 -8.80 -6.72 -11.16
CA TRP A 137 -8.01 -7.20 -10.03
C TRP A 137 -7.26 -8.47 -10.41
N THR A 138 -6.00 -8.54 -10.01
CA THR A 138 -5.20 -9.75 -10.10
C THR A 138 -5.06 -10.34 -8.70
N LEU A 139 -5.56 -11.56 -8.52
CA LEU A 139 -5.45 -12.30 -7.27
C LEU A 139 -4.29 -13.28 -7.36
N TYR A 140 -3.40 -13.22 -6.38
CA TYR A 140 -2.26 -14.12 -6.29
C TYR A 140 -1.96 -14.42 -4.82
N HIS A 141 -2.14 -15.69 -4.42
CA HIS A 141 -1.88 -16.10 -3.05
C HIS A 141 -0.43 -16.53 -2.86
N LYS A 142 0.21 -15.93 -1.87
CA LYS A 142 1.50 -16.34 -1.31
C LYS A 142 1.31 -16.72 0.16
N PRO A 143 1.98 -17.80 0.63
CA PRO A 143 1.86 -18.20 2.04
C PRO A 143 2.24 -17.08 3.03
N GLU A 144 3.17 -16.19 2.67
CA GLU A 144 3.63 -15.05 3.47
C GLU A 144 2.51 -14.07 3.80
N GLN A 145 1.48 -13.99 2.96
CA GLN A 145 0.33 -13.11 3.18
C GLN A 145 -0.47 -13.48 4.43
N ILE A 146 -0.46 -14.77 4.82
CA ILE A 146 -1.05 -15.21 6.09
C ILE A 146 -0.27 -14.63 7.27
N ILE A 147 1.06 -14.58 7.16
CA ILE A 147 1.93 -13.97 8.17
C ILE A 147 1.62 -12.47 8.26
N SER A 148 1.53 -11.78 7.14
CA SER A 148 1.16 -10.37 7.09
C SER A 148 -0.19 -10.09 7.76
N ILE A 149 -1.20 -10.95 7.55
CA ILE A 149 -2.50 -10.83 8.23
C ILE A 149 -2.34 -10.99 9.75
N ILE A 150 -1.52 -11.93 10.20
CA ILE A 150 -1.27 -12.17 11.63
C ILE A 150 -0.56 -10.96 12.26
N GLU A 151 0.44 -10.40 11.60
CA GLU A 151 1.15 -9.20 12.05
C GLU A 151 0.22 -7.98 12.13
N LYS A 152 -0.68 -7.81 11.17
CA LYS A 152 -1.66 -6.72 11.16
C LYS A 152 -2.80 -6.91 12.19
N ALA A 153 -2.91 -8.08 12.83
CA ALA A 153 -3.93 -8.33 13.87
C ALA A 153 -3.78 -7.45 15.13
N ILE A 154 -2.63 -6.81 15.33
CA ILE A 154 -2.44 -5.79 16.37
C ILE A 154 -3.35 -4.57 16.19
N TRP A 155 -3.82 -4.32 14.97
CA TRP A 155 -4.67 -3.18 14.64
C TRP A 155 -6.17 -3.43 14.86
N GLY A 156 -6.62 -4.69 14.85
CA GLY A 156 -8.02 -5.01 15.05
C GLY A 156 -8.35 -6.47 14.84
N ASN A 157 -9.57 -6.83 15.24
CA ASN A 157 -10.08 -8.19 15.16
C ASN A 157 -10.80 -8.50 13.84
N THR A 158 -11.23 -7.46 13.11
CA THR A 158 -11.86 -7.55 11.80
C THR A 158 -11.03 -6.79 10.78
N LEU A 159 -11.16 -7.13 9.50
CA LEU A 159 -10.45 -6.42 8.42
C LEU A 159 -10.83 -4.94 8.38
N GLU A 160 -12.09 -4.60 8.60
CA GLU A 160 -12.57 -3.23 8.65
C GLU A 160 -11.90 -2.44 9.78
N GLU A 161 -11.96 -2.95 11.01
CA GLU A 161 -11.37 -2.33 12.19
C GLU A 161 -9.85 -2.16 12.06
N ALA A 162 -9.16 -3.23 11.61
CA ALA A 162 -7.72 -3.21 11.43
C ALA A 162 -7.28 -2.17 10.39
N THR A 163 -7.96 -2.12 9.24
CA THR A 163 -7.68 -1.14 8.19
C THR A 163 -7.94 0.28 8.68
N GLN A 164 -9.07 0.51 9.35
CA GLN A 164 -9.43 1.83 9.88
C GLN A 164 -8.41 2.35 10.89
N LYS A 165 -8.02 1.55 11.88
CA LYS A 165 -7.07 1.95 12.91
C LYS A 165 -5.65 2.14 12.36
N TYR A 166 -5.23 1.26 11.45
CA TYR A 166 -3.94 1.38 10.78
C TYR A 166 -3.82 2.69 10.01
N LEU A 167 -4.81 2.99 9.19
CA LEU A 167 -4.84 4.22 8.38
C LEU A 167 -5.05 5.48 9.22
N LEU A 168 -5.84 5.41 10.29
CA LEU A 168 -6.01 6.53 11.21
C LEU A 168 -4.68 6.95 11.85
N LYS A 169 -3.82 5.99 12.20
CA LYS A 169 -2.47 6.31 12.68
C LYS A 169 -1.65 7.00 11.59
N GLN A 170 -1.61 6.45 10.38
CA GLN A 170 -0.88 7.07 9.26
C GLN A 170 -1.39 8.48 8.97
N THR A 171 -2.71 8.67 8.91
CA THR A 171 -3.34 9.98 8.72
C THR A 171 -2.85 11.00 9.76
N GLY A 172 -2.72 10.60 11.03
CA GLY A 172 -2.22 11.47 12.09
C GLY A 172 -0.78 11.96 11.92
N GLU A 173 0.04 11.25 11.12
CA GLU A 173 1.43 11.59 10.82
C GLU A 173 1.57 12.51 9.58
N ILE A 174 0.58 12.53 8.69
CA ILE A 174 0.57 13.33 7.45
C ILE A 174 0.48 14.83 7.77
N ARG A 175 1.33 15.63 7.11
CA ARG A 175 1.39 17.09 7.25
C ARG A 175 1.18 17.85 5.93
N HIS A 176 1.22 17.14 4.80
CA HIS A 176 1.10 17.69 3.46
C HIS A 176 -0.25 17.38 2.84
N ILE A 177 -0.84 18.39 2.17
CA ILE A 177 -2.17 18.27 1.54
C ILE A 177 -2.18 17.18 0.45
N PRO A 178 -1.21 17.13 -0.51
CA PRO A 178 -1.21 16.13 -1.56
C PRO A 178 -1.14 14.70 -1.03
N GLU A 179 -0.33 14.45 0.00
CA GLU A 179 -0.21 13.14 0.61
C GLU A 179 -1.54 12.68 1.23
N LEU A 180 -2.24 13.60 1.92
CA LEU A 180 -3.52 13.32 2.53
C LEU A 180 -4.62 13.11 1.48
N THR A 181 -4.66 13.92 0.42
CA THR A 181 -5.63 13.77 -0.67
C THR A 181 -5.43 12.46 -1.43
N HIS A 182 -4.19 12.12 -1.73
CA HIS A 182 -3.85 10.86 -2.37
C HIS A 182 -4.28 9.64 -1.51
N LEU A 183 -4.02 9.69 -0.20
CA LEU A 183 -4.49 8.63 0.71
C LEU A 183 -6.01 8.57 0.76
N LEU A 184 -6.70 9.72 0.81
CA LEU A 184 -8.15 9.80 0.84
C LEU A 184 -8.78 9.17 -0.42
N ASP A 185 -8.25 9.48 -1.61
CA ASP A 185 -8.72 8.87 -2.89
C ASP A 185 -8.62 7.33 -2.86
N ARG A 186 -7.57 6.79 -2.24
CA ARG A 186 -7.39 5.34 -2.05
C ARG A 186 -8.30 4.72 -0.99
N VAL A 187 -8.70 5.49 0.03
CA VAL A 187 -9.55 5.02 1.15
C VAL A 187 -11.03 4.94 0.76
N ILE A 188 -11.50 5.84 -0.10
CA ILE A 188 -12.91 5.90 -0.53
C ILE A 188 -13.43 4.54 -1.02
N PRO A 189 -12.72 3.80 -1.89
CA PRO A 189 -13.17 2.50 -2.35
C PRO A 189 -13.29 1.43 -1.24
N ALA A 190 -12.63 1.60 -0.10
CA ALA A 190 -12.67 0.66 1.01
C ALA A 190 -13.92 0.80 1.88
N ASN A 191 -14.77 1.81 1.65
CA ASN A 191 -16.00 2.09 2.40
C ASN A 191 -15.77 2.14 3.92
N LEU A 192 -14.97 3.14 4.36
CA LEU A 192 -14.63 3.43 5.75
C LEU A 192 -15.09 4.85 6.11
N PRO A 193 -16.41 5.08 6.32
CA PRO A 193 -16.98 6.43 6.44
C PRO A 193 -16.37 7.25 7.59
N ASP A 194 -16.20 6.65 8.77
CA ASP A 194 -15.64 7.35 9.94
C ASP A 194 -14.20 7.84 9.68
N LEU A 195 -13.40 7.04 8.94
CA LEU A 195 -12.06 7.41 8.56
C LEU A 195 -12.07 8.54 7.52
N VAL A 196 -12.95 8.45 6.52
CA VAL A 196 -13.14 9.50 5.50
C VAL A 196 -13.52 10.82 6.15
N ASP A 197 -14.43 10.80 7.12
CA ASP A 197 -14.82 12.00 7.89
C ASP A 197 -13.62 12.58 8.66
N ALA A 198 -12.85 11.75 9.36
CA ALA A 198 -11.66 12.18 10.10
C ALA A 198 -10.60 12.80 9.17
N MET A 199 -10.35 12.16 8.01
CA MET A 199 -9.42 12.66 6.99
C MET A 199 -9.89 13.98 6.38
N THR A 200 -11.20 14.11 6.12
CA THR A 200 -11.78 15.36 5.59
C THR A 200 -11.61 16.52 6.58
N VAL A 201 -11.81 16.29 7.87
CA VAL A 201 -11.57 17.30 8.92
C VAL A 201 -10.09 17.70 8.98
N GLN A 202 -9.18 16.74 8.86
CA GLN A 202 -7.74 17.04 8.84
C GLN A 202 -7.34 17.81 7.58
N LEU A 203 -7.87 17.43 6.43
CA LEU A 203 -7.65 18.10 5.15
C LEU A 203 -8.10 19.55 5.18
N ASP A 204 -9.27 19.83 5.78
CA ASP A 204 -9.78 21.19 5.99
C ASP A 204 -8.81 22.03 6.82
N ARG A 205 -8.29 21.46 7.92
CA ARG A 205 -7.29 22.13 8.78
C ARG A 205 -5.98 22.41 8.04
N LEU A 206 -5.45 21.45 7.30
CA LEU A 206 -4.21 21.62 6.53
C LEU A 206 -4.41 22.65 5.42
N SER A 207 -5.50 22.55 4.68
CA SER A 207 -5.86 23.48 3.62
C SER A 207 -6.00 24.93 4.16
N ALA A 208 -6.68 25.13 5.29
CA ALA A 208 -6.83 26.45 5.89
C ALA A 208 -5.49 27.04 6.40
N ALA A 209 -4.58 26.21 6.87
CA ALA A 209 -3.29 26.62 7.42
C ALA A 209 -2.20 26.81 6.35
N SER A 210 -2.28 26.10 5.21
CA SER A 210 -1.26 26.17 4.16
C SER A 210 -1.32 27.49 3.40
N THR A 211 -0.15 28.03 3.07
CA THR A 211 0.03 29.18 2.15
C THR A 211 0.73 28.75 0.85
N ASP A 212 1.04 27.46 0.72
CA ASP A 212 1.76 26.92 -0.42
C ASP A 212 0.80 26.65 -1.59
N ILE A 213 0.90 27.49 -2.62
CA ILE A 213 0.08 27.41 -3.82
C ILE A 213 0.44 26.19 -4.67
N ILE A 214 1.73 25.80 -4.68
CA ILE A 214 2.21 24.65 -5.46
C ILE A 214 1.65 23.35 -4.85
N GLU A 215 1.68 23.24 -3.52
CA GLU A 215 1.07 22.13 -2.80
C GLU A 215 -0.44 22.02 -3.07
N MET A 216 -1.14 23.16 -3.12
CA MET A 216 -2.56 23.19 -3.46
C MET A 216 -2.83 22.71 -4.89
N MET A 217 -2.03 23.15 -5.89
CA MET A 217 -2.17 22.70 -7.27
C MET A 217 -1.98 21.19 -7.38
N GLU A 218 -1.02 20.64 -6.66
CA GLU A 218 -0.75 19.18 -6.67
C GLU A 218 -1.91 18.37 -6.10
N ALA A 219 -2.64 18.90 -5.11
CA ALA A 219 -3.78 18.22 -4.49
C ALA A 219 -5.07 18.28 -5.32
N VAL A 220 -5.23 19.26 -6.20
CA VAL A 220 -6.48 19.48 -6.97
C VAL A 220 -6.91 18.26 -7.79
N PRO A 221 -6.04 17.55 -8.55
CA PRO A 221 -6.46 16.40 -9.35
C PRO A 221 -7.13 15.29 -8.52
N ASP A 222 -6.57 14.96 -7.35
CA ASP A 222 -7.12 13.95 -6.46
C ASP A 222 -8.45 14.42 -5.84
N LEU A 223 -8.55 15.69 -5.43
CA LEU A 223 -9.80 16.27 -4.91
C LEU A 223 -10.92 16.27 -5.95
N VAL A 224 -10.60 16.60 -7.21
CA VAL A 224 -11.54 16.52 -8.33
C VAL A 224 -11.99 15.08 -8.55
N SER A 225 -11.06 14.12 -8.50
CA SER A 225 -11.36 12.69 -8.57
C SER A 225 -12.35 12.29 -7.48
N ILE A 226 -12.10 12.69 -6.23
CA ILE A 226 -12.95 12.41 -5.07
C ILE A 226 -14.36 12.99 -5.27
N VAL A 227 -14.48 14.24 -5.66
CA VAL A 227 -15.79 14.90 -5.87
C VAL A 227 -16.58 14.22 -6.99
N ARG A 228 -15.92 13.83 -8.09
CA ARG A 228 -16.58 13.19 -9.23
C ARG A 228 -16.99 11.75 -8.98
N TYR A 229 -16.16 10.97 -8.29
CA TYR A 229 -16.36 9.52 -8.14
C TYR A 229 -16.93 9.12 -6.79
N GLY A 230 -16.88 9.99 -5.80
CA GLY A 230 -17.47 9.74 -4.50
C GLY A 230 -18.97 9.48 -4.55
N ASN A 231 -19.68 10.10 -5.49
CA ASN A 231 -21.11 9.86 -5.75
C ASN A 231 -21.42 8.41 -6.16
N VAL A 232 -20.46 7.69 -6.77
CA VAL A 232 -20.65 6.27 -7.12
C VAL A 232 -20.80 5.38 -5.89
N ARG A 233 -20.30 5.82 -4.74
CA ARG A 233 -20.30 5.08 -3.47
C ARG A 233 -21.30 5.65 -2.43
N ASN A 234 -22.18 6.59 -2.82
CA ASN A 234 -23.16 7.25 -1.94
C ASN A 234 -22.55 7.96 -0.72
N LEU A 235 -21.34 8.50 -0.85
CA LEU A 235 -20.70 9.33 0.17
C LEU A 235 -20.98 10.80 -0.12
N ASP A 236 -21.22 11.60 0.93
CA ASP A 236 -21.42 13.05 0.81
C ASP A 236 -20.07 13.77 0.81
N PHE A 237 -19.64 14.22 -0.36
CA PHE A 237 -18.41 15.01 -0.54
C PHE A 237 -18.66 16.50 -0.73
N SER A 238 -19.80 17.03 -0.34
CA SER A 238 -20.09 18.47 -0.43
C SER A 238 -19.06 19.34 0.28
N LYS A 239 -18.56 18.89 1.43
CA LYS A 239 -17.46 19.57 2.16
C LYS A 239 -16.16 19.60 1.36
N VAL A 240 -15.80 18.49 0.70
CA VAL A 240 -14.60 18.42 -0.15
C VAL A 240 -14.78 19.32 -1.38
N GLY A 241 -15.98 19.39 -1.96
CA GLY A 241 -16.31 20.32 -3.03
C GLY A 241 -16.10 21.78 -2.61
N ASN A 242 -16.62 22.19 -1.46
CA ASN A 242 -16.44 23.55 -0.94
C ASN A 242 -14.95 23.87 -0.67
N MET A 243 -14.20 22.91 -0.17
CA MET A 243 -12.77 23.04 0.07
C MET A 243 -12.00 23.20 -1.24
N LEU A 244 -12.35 22.39 -2.27
CA LEU A 244 -11.79 22.49 -3.61
C LEU A 244 -12.01 23.90 -4.20
N HIS A 245 -13.22 24.46 -4.10
CA HIS A 245 -13.51 25.82 -4.53
C HIS A 245 -12.62 26.85 -3.83
N ALA A 246 -12.48 26.77 -2.50
CA ALA A 246 -11.64 27.65 -1.73
C ALA A 246 -10.15 27.55 -2.12
N MET A 247 -9.66 26.33 -2.38
CA MET A 247 -8.28 26.09 -2.84
C MET A 247 -8.04 26.67 -4.23
N ILE A 248 -8.95 26.46 -5.18
CA ILE A 248 -8.85 27.02 -6.53
C ILE A 248 -8.84 28.55 -6.46
N ALA A 249 -9.72 29.18 -5.68
CA ALA A 249 -9.72 30.63 -5.50
C ALA A 249 -8.36 31.17 -4.98
N ARG A 250 -7.70 30.44 -4.11
CA ARG A 250 -6.37 30.79 -3.58
C ARG A 250 -5.26 30.59 -4.62
N ILE A 251 -5.35 29.51 -5.41
CA ILE A 251 -4.44 29.26 -6.55
C ILE A 251 -4.55 30.42 -7.54
N LEU A 252 -5.76 30.85 -7.90
CA LEU A 252 -5.98 31.99 -8.80
C LEU A 252 -5.38 33.29 -8.25
N ALA A 253 -5.50 33.52 -6.95
CA ALA A 253 -4.97 34.74 -6.31
C ALA A 253 -3.44 34.77 -6.19
N GLY A 254 -2.80 33.60 -5.99
CA GLY A 254 -1.35 33.51 -5.72
C GLY A 254 -0.52 32.89 -6.82
N GLY A 255 -1.14 32.23 -7.81
CA GLY A 255 -0.45 31.39 -8.81
C GLY A 255 0.52 32.16 -9.70
N VAL A 256 0.21 33.44 -10.03
CA VAL A 256 1.14 34.27 -10.80
C VAL A 256 2.44 34.51 -10.04
N LEU A 257 2.36 34.70 -8.70
CA LEU A 257 3.53 35.03 -7.89
C LEU A 257 4.52 33.85 -7.80
N VAL A 258 4.03 32.60 -7.79
CA VAL A 258 4.89 31.42 -7.70
C VAL A 258 5.60 31.10 -9.03
N CYS A 259 5.20 31.72 -10.13
CA CYS A 259 5.83 31.59 -11.45
C CYS A 259 6.96 32.60 -11.70
N ILE A 260 7.19 33.57 -10.77
CA ILE A 260 8.15 34.67 -10.98
C ILE A 260 9.50 34.30 -10.37
N ASN A 261 10.59 34.51 -11.11
CA ASN A 261 11.97 34.29 -10.66
C ASN A 261 12.30 32.85 -10.25
N VAL A 262 11.72 31.87 -10.94
CA VAL A 262 12.00 30.44 -10.78
C VAL A 262 13.09 29.99 -11.75
N ASP A 263 13.87 29.00 -11.37
CA ASP A 263 14.82 28.34 -12.28
C ASP A 263 14.08 27.39 -13.25
N GLU A 264 14.81 26.81 -14.20
CA GLU A 264 14.24 26.00 -15.28
C GLU A 264 13.60 24.71 -14.73
N GLU A 265 14.18 24.09 -13.71
CA GLU A 265 13.66 22.86 -13.09
C GLU A 265 12.36 23.13 -12.32
N ALA A 266 12.32 24.17 -11.50
CA ALA A 266 11.13 24.61 -10.79
C ALA A 266 10.02 25.07 -11.76
N ALA A 267 10.38 25.75 -12.84
CA ALA A 267 9.41 26.17 -13.87
C ALA A 267 8.76 24.98 -14.57
N ALA A 268 9.54 23.92 -14.86
CA ALA A 268 9.00 22.68 -15.44
C ALA A 268 8.06 21.94 -14.48
N ASP A 269 8.38 21.89 -13.20
CA ASP A 269 7.52 21.26 -12.17
C ASP A 269 6.20 22.04 -12.02
N ILE A 270 6.26 23.36 -11.91
CA ILE A 270 5.08 24.25 -11.83
C ILE A 270 4.20 24.09 -13.06
N LEU A 271 4.79 24.05 -14.25
CA LEU A 271 4.05 23.84 -15.50
C LEU A 271 3.30 22.50 -15.52
N ASN A 272 3.96 21.43 -15.10
CA ASN A 272 3.33 20.11 -15.00
C ASN A 272 2.13 20.11 -14.03
N LYS A 273 2.27 20.78 -12.89
CA LYS A 273 1.19 20.91 -11.90
C LYS A 273 0.05 21.78 -12.43
N LEU A 274 0.35 22.87 -13.13
CA LEU A 274 -0.66 23.72 -13.81
C LEU A 274 -1.43 22.94 -14.86
N VAL A 275 -0.75 22.18 -15.72
CA VAL A 275 -1.39 21.33 -16.75
C VAL A 275 -2.28 20.27 -16.13
N SER A 276 -1.83 19.64 -15.06
CA SER A 276 -2.61 18.64 -14.32
C SER A 276 -3.85 19.25 -13.66
N THR A 277 -3.69 20.44 -13.08
CA THR A 277 -4.79 21.20 -12.46
C THR A 277 -5.80 21.66 -13.53
N ASP A 278 -5.34 22.18 -14.66
CA ASP A 278 -6.18 22.59 -15.79
C ASP A 278 -7.04 21.42 -16.30
N TYR A 279 -6.39 20.28 -16.55
CA TYR A 279 -7.11 19.07 -16.95
C TYR A 279 -8.14 18.64 -15.89
N ALA A 280 -7.79 18.66 -14.62
CA ALA A 280 -8.69 18.28 -13.54
C ALA A 280 -9.90 19.23 -13.46
N VAL A 281 -9.67 20.56 -13.43
CA VAL A 281 -10.73 21.59 -13.36
C VAL A 281 -11.64 21.50 -14.58
N SER A 282 -11.11 21.31 -15.78
CA SER A 282 -11.91 21.18 -17.02
C SER A 282 -12.86 19.97 -16.98
N THR A 283 -12.57 18.96 -16.16
CA THR A 283 -13.44 17.78 -15.99
C THR A 283 -14.56 17.98 -14.99
N LEU A 284 -14.55 19.06 -14.19
CA LEU A 284 -15.66 19.43 -13.32
C LEU A 284 -16.79 20.07 -14.17
N ASN A 285 -18.03 19.63 -13.93
CA ASN A 285 -19.22 20.27 -14.52
C ASN A 285 -19.60 21.54 -13.73
N ASP A 286 -18.58 22.39 -13.45
CA ASP A 286 -18.73 23.65 -12.73
C ASP A 286 -18.35 24.81 -13.63
N LEU A 287 -19.39 25.48 -14.13
CA LEU A 287 -19.22 26.54 -15.13
C LEU A 287 -18.50 27.76 -14.55
N GLU A 288 -18.72 28.07 -13.27
CA GLU A 288 -18.14 29.21 -12.60
C GLU A 288 -16.64 29.02 -12.39
N LEU A 289 -16.24 27.88 -11.82
CA LEU A 289 -14.83 27.52 -11.66
C LEU A 289 -14.08 27.46 -13.00
N ASN A 290 -14.69 26.85 -14.00
CA ASN A 290 -14.09 26.74 -15.33
C ASN A 290 -13.86 28.11 -15.95
N THR A 291 -14.80 29.05 -15.80
CA THR A 291 -14.64 30.42 -16.34
C THR A 291 -13.53 31.15 -15.62
N MET A 292 -13.50 31.14 -14.28
CA MET A 292 -12.44 31.77 -13.48
C MET A 292 -11.06 31.18 -13.81
N TRP A 293 -10.97 29.87 -13.98
CA TRP A 293 -9.73 29.18 -14.31
C TRP A 293 -9.21 29.55 -15.71
N LEU A 294 -10.09 29.61 -16.70
CA LEU A 294 -9.73 30.01 -18.06
C LEU A 294 -9.28 31.49 -18.16
N GLU A 295 -9.81 32.39 -17.31
CA GLU A 295 -9.33 33.77 -17.22
C GLU A 295 -7.92 33.86 -16.60
N PHE A 296 -7.58 32.97 -15.68
CA PHE A 296 -6.27 32.92 -15.04
C PHE A 296 -5.16 32.38 -15.98
N ILE A 297 -5.47 31.40 -16.84
CA ILE A 297 -4.48 30.78 -17.74
C ILE A 297 -4.21 31.67 -18.98
N ARG A 298 -5.11 32.57 -19.35
CA ARG A 298 -4.93 33.53 -20.45
C ARG A 298 -3.98 34.67 -20.10
#